data_588401988f65d76044499dd7aa059863
#
_entry.id   588401988f65d76044499dd7aa059863
#
_cell.length_a   1.000
_cell.length_b   1.000
_cell.length_c   1.000
_cell.angle_alpha   90.00
_cell.angle_beta   90.00
_cell.angle_gamma   90.00
#
_symmetry.space_group_name_H-M   'P 1'
#
loop_
_entity.id
_entity.type
_entity.pdbx_description
1 polymer ?
#
loop_
_entity_poly.entity_id
_entity_poly.type
_entity_poly.pdbx_seq_one_letter_code
_entity_poly.pdbx_strand_id
1 'polypeptide(L)'
;MAELVFFQDWPWQHWASHRPEAVALITDIEPLTWEQLNQRVMRLAYHFTQQGLRDGQTVVLRGKNSVELLLSQLATLYCGAKVLPLNPRLPESLLAELLPHLNIDFAIDFDDGLLAKFTYPILAVSERAVTAHEWEHHLPHFSHAKTQPATLILTSGSTGLPKAAVHNVLAHLDSANGVLQAMDYQQHDCWLLSLPLFHVSGQGILWRWLLRGAQLAIRSTPLIEALQTVTHASLVPTQLWRLLNQTETLSLSLKQVLLGGATIPTALTDLASHRGIDCWSGYGMTEMASTVCAKRADGKKGVGLPLKGKQLRLVEGEIQVRSQSQAMGYWFDGKMMPLKTTEGWFKTNDRGAYIDDEYHVIGRLDNLFISGGECVQPEDIEAVINNHPAVSQSFIIPIDDVEFGQRPVAVIEFSDKCELDTIKGWLKGKLAPFQYPAHFFLLENSLKGSGIKVSRQQVKNWVLQQPDLIQSKENSGL
;
A
#
# COMPACT_ATOMS: atom_id res chain seq x y z
N MET A 1 -0.26 -6.59 -27.80
CA MET A 1 -1.32 -6.14 -26.89
C MET A 1 -1.79 -7.37 -26.13
N ALA A 2 -1.48 -7.52 -24.85
CA ALA A 2 -2.07 -8.58 -24.06
C ALA A 2 -3.54 -8.21 -23.85
N GLU A 3 -4.45 -8.97 -24.46
CA GLU A 3 -5.87 -8.89 -24.15
C GLU A 3 -6.07 -9.18 -22.68
N LEU A 4 -7.00 -8.47 -22.03
CA LEU A 4 -7.50 -8.87 -20.72
C LEU A 4 -7.95 -10.33 -20.85
N VAL A 5 -7.33 -11.21 -20.10
CA VAL A 5 -7.81 -12.59 -19.98
C VAL A 5 -9.17 -12.50 -19.30
N PHE A 6 -10.24 -12.73 -20.06
CA PHE A 6 -11.58 -12.83 -19.50
C PHE A 6 -11.69 -14.16 -18.77
N PHE A 7 -11.42 -14.13 -17.47
CA PHE A 7 -11.63 -15.30 -16.63
C PHE A 7 -13.12 -15.66 -16.59
N GLN A 8 -13.42 -16.92 -16.87
CA GLN A 8 -14.74 -17.52 -16.65
C GLN A 8 -14.87 -18.02 -15.21
N ASP A 9 -13.75 -18.44 -14.63
CA ASP A 9 -13.58 -18.93 -13.28
C ASP A 9 -12.61 -18.04 -12.50
N TRP A 10 -12.36 -18.36 -11.24
CA TRP A 10 -11.34 -17.67 -10.46
C TRP A 10 -9.97 -17.77 -11.14
N PRO A 11 -9.12 -16.75 -11.10
CA PRO A 11 -7.84 -16.77 -11.81
C PRO A 11 -6.96 -17.98 -11.50
N TRP A 12 -6.92 -18.43 -10.24
CA TRP A 12 -6.15 -19.63 -9.89
C TRP A 12 -6.74 -20.92 -10.45
N GLN A 13 -8.06 -21.04 -10.57
CA GLN A 13 -8.73 -22.17 -11.25
C GLN A 13 -8.43 -22.16 -12.75
N HIS A 14 -8.50 -20.99 -13.37
CA HIS A 14 -8.14 -20.82 -14.78
C HIS A 14 -6.71 -21.33 -15.04
N TRP A 15 -5.74 -20.92 -14.23
CA TRP A 15 -4.36 -21.36 -14.41
C TRP A 15 -4.14 -22.82 -14.05
N ALA A 16 -4.84 -23.36 -13.07
CA ALA A 16 -4.83 -24.80 -12.76
C ALA A 16 -5.33 -25.65 -13.94
N SER A 17 -6.35 -25.16 -14.68
CA SER A 17 -6.84 -25.84 -15.88
C SER A 17 -5.90 -25.74 -17.09
N HIS A 18 -5.24 -24.57 -17.28
CA HIS A 18 -4.45 -24.30 -18.49
C HIS A 18 -2.95 -24.58 -18.31
N ARG A 19 -2.44 -24.55 -17.10
CA ARG A 19 -1.02 -24.70 -16.76
C ARG A 19 -0.83 -25.41 -15.42
N PRO A 20 -1.41 -26.61 -15.22
CA PRO A 20 -1.47 -27.28 -13.92
C PRO A 20 -0.09 -27.45 -13.25
N GLU A 21 0.91 -27.86 -14.03
CA GLU A 21 2.26 -28.16 -13.55
C GLU A 21 3.18 -26.94 -13.45
N ALA A 22 2.75 -25.75 -13.94
CA ALA A 22 3.56 -24.56 -13.85
C ALA A 22 3.61 -24.05 -12.40
N VAL A 23 4.79 -23.62 -11.96
CA VAL A 23 5.00 -23.05 -10.62
C VAL A 23 4.19 -21.76 -10.47
N ALA A 24 3.29 -21.74 -9.49
CA ALA A 24 2.49 -20.61 -9.12
C ALA A 24 3.13 -19.82 -7.97
N LEU A 25 3.61 -20.55 -6.94
CA LEU A 25 4.08 -19.96 -5.69
C LEU A 25 5.44 -20.53 -5.32
N ILE A 26 6.40 -19.65 -5.01
CA ILE A 26 7.73 -20.00 -4.50
C ILE A 26 7.74 -19.70 -3.00
N THR A 27 7.98 -20.72 -2.18
CA THR A 27 7.98 -20.65 -0.73
C THR A 27 9.35 -21.00 -0.15
N ASP A 28 9.52 -20.92 1.15
CA ASP A 28 10.75 -21.32 1.83
C ASP A 28 10.87 -22.86 1.98
N ILE A 29 9.79 -23.60 1.79
CA ILE A 29 9.77 -25.07 1.94
C ILE A 29 9.85 -25.72 0.56
N GLU A 30 8.79 -25.60 -0.22
CA GLU A 30 8.67 -26.16 -1.56
C GLU A 30 7.81 -25.27 -2.46
N PRO A 31 8.07 -25.22 -3.76
CA PRO A 31 7.20 -24.50 -4.67
C PRO A 31 5.84 -25.22 -4.83
N LEU A 32 4.79 -24.44 -5.05
CA LEU A 32 3.47 -24.97 -5.38
C LEU A 32 3.16 -24.72 -6.86
N THR A 33 2.63 -25.71 -7.53
CA THR A 33 2.07 -25.56 -8.88
C THR A 33 0.69 -24.91 -8.83
N TRP A 34 0.16 -24.45 -9.97
CA TRP A 34 -1.19 -23.92 -10.05
C TRP A 34 -2.26 -24.93 -9.63
N GLU A 35 -2.07 -26.20 -9.99
CA GLU A 35 -2.96 -27.28 -9.56
C GLU A 35 -2.94 -27.47 -8.05
N GLN A 36 -1.75 -27.55 -7.44
CA GLN A 36 -1.60 -27.68 -5.99
C GLN A 36 -2.16 -26.48 -5.24
N LEU A 37 -1.91 -25.26 -5.75
CA LEU A 37 -2.48 -24.03 -5.18
C LEU A 37 -4.01 -24.08 -5.19
N ASN A 38 -4.60 -24.42 -6.35
CA ASN A 38 -6.05 -24.51 -6.49
C ASN A 38 -6.65 -25.54 -5.52
N GLN A 39 -6.07 -26.75 -5.44
CA GLN A 39 -6.52 -27.78 -4.53
C GLN A 39 -6.49 -27.33 -3.06
N ARG A 40 -5.42 -26.63 -2.64
CA ARG A 40 -5.31 -26.11 -1.27
C ARG A 40 -6.35 -25.03 -0.98
N VAL A 41 -6.55 -24.08 -1.91
CA VAL A 41 -7.58 -23.03 -1.79
C VAL A 41 -8.97 -23.66 -1.67
N MET A 42 -9.28 -24.63 -2.52
CA MET A 42 -10.56 -25.30 -2.50
C MET A 42 -10.80 -26.05 -1.17
N ARG A 43 -9.82 -26.82 -0.67
CA ARG A 43 -9.91 -27.50 0.64
C ARG A 43 -10.21 -26.53 1.78
N LEU A 44 -9.47 -25.43 1.84
CA LEU A 44 -9.70 -24.41 2.86
C LEU A 44 -11.11 -23.81 2.76
N ALA A 45 -11.56 -23.48 1.55
CA ALA A 45 -12.90 -22.94 1.33
C ALA A 45 -13.98 -23.92 1.78
N TYR A 46 -13.84 -25.21 1.48
CA TYR A 46 -14.73 -26.23 2.01
C TYR A 46 -14.75 -26.23 3.53
N HIS A 47 -13.59 -26.25 4.18
CA HIS A 47 -13.54 -26.24 5.64
C HIS A 47 -14.14 -24.96 6.24
N PHE A 48 -13.99 -23.82 5.60
CA PHE A 48 -14.62 -22.57 6.04
C PHE A 48 -16.14 -22.63 5.92
N THR A 49 -16.67 -23.19 4.84
CA THR A 49 -18.13 -23.37 4.69
C THR A 49 -18.70 -24.35 5.70
N GLN A 50 -17.98 -25.42 6.06
CA GLN A 50 -18.37 -26.35 7.12
C GLN A 50 -18.39 -25.67 8.50
N GLN A 51 -17.55 -24.68 8.74
CA GLN A 51 -17.54 -23.87 9.95
C GLN A 51 -18.59 -22.74 9.93
N GLY A 52 -19.37 -22.64 8.87
CA GLY A 52 -20.51 -21.71 8.80
C GLY A 52 -20.27 -20.47 7.94
N LEU A 53 -19.10 -20.28 7.30
CA LEU A 53 -18.88 -19.17 6.40
C LEU A 53 -19.80 -19.24 5.17
N ARG A 54 -20.43 -18.11 4.84
CA ARG A 54 -21.39 -17.98 3.73
C ARG A 54 -21.03 -16.78 2.85
N ASP A 55 -21.60 -16.76 1.65
CA ASP A 55 -21.52 -15.64 0.71
C ASP A 55 -21.93 -14.31 1.37
N GLY A 56 -21.21 -13.24 1.04
CA GLY A 56 -21.45 -11.88 1.51
C GLY A 56 -20.98 -11.57 2.95
N GLN A 57 -20.56 -12.55 3.73
CA GLN A 57 -20.01 -12.36 5.09
C GLN A 57 -18.60 -11.72 5.05
N THR A 58 -18.13 -11.25 6.19
CA THR A 58 -16.83 -10.60 6.34
C THR A 58 -15.90 -11.41 7.22
N VAL A 59 -14.72 -11.76 6.69
CA VAL A 59 -13.65 -12.44 7.44
C VAL A 59 -12.50 -11.47 7.67
N VAL A 60 -12.14 -11.23 8.90
CA VAL A 60 -10.92 -10.50 9.24
C VAL A 60 -9.73 -11.46 9.27
N LEU A 61 -8.66 -11.11 8.51
CA LEU A 61 -7.40 -11.86 8.47
C LEU A 61 -6.30 -11.03 9.12
N ARG A 62 -5.73 -11.48 10.23
CA ARG A 62 -4.65 -10.77 10.92
C ARG A 62 -3.36 -11.57 10.84
N GLY A 63 -2.30 -10.98 10.30
CA GLY A 63 -0.99 -11.63 10.19
C GLY A 63 -0.04 -10.92 9.24
N LYS A 64 1.23 -11.34 9.28
CA LYS A 64 2.22 -11.00 8.27
C LYS A 64 1.98 -11.82 6.99
N ASN A 65 2.56 -11.38 5.88
CA ASN A 65 2.53 -12.18 4.65
C ASN A 65 3.08 -13.59 4.92
N SER A 66 2.26 -14.59 4.66
CA SER A 66 2.61 -16.01 4.71
C SER A 66 1.81 -16.78 3.65
N VAL A 67 2.17 -18.01 3.41
CA VAL A 67 1.43 -18.90 2.50
C VAL A 67 0.02 -19.14 3.04
N GLU A 68 -0.10 -19.38 4.33
CA GLU A 68 -1.37 -19.66 5.00
C GLU A 68 -2.31 -18.46 4.94
N LEU A 69 -1.78 -17.24 5.16
CA LEU A 69 -2.57 -16.00 5.06
C LEU A 69 -3.05 -15.79 3.62
N LEU A 70 -2.17 -15.99 2.62
CA LEU A 70 -2.54 -15.92 1.21
C LEU A 70 -3.64 -16.92 0.85
N LEU A 71 -3.44 -18.20 1.20
CA LEU A 71 -4.42 -19.26 0.91
C LEU A 71 -5.76 -18.99 1.58
N SER A 72 -5.74 -18.51 2.83
CA SER A 72 -6.96 -18.14 3.56
C SER A 72 -7.68 -16.96 2.92
N GLN A 73 -6.95 -15.98 2.40
CA GLN A 73 -7.55 -14.87 1.63
C GLN A 73 -8.23 -15.40 0.37
N LEU A 74 -7.56 -16.25 -0.44
CA LEU A 74 -8.12 -16.81 -1.65
C LEU A 74 -9.33 -17.71 -1.35
N ALA A 75 -9.26 -18.54 -0.30
CA ALA A 75 -10.35 -19.41 0.12
C ALA A 75 -11.57 -18.59 0.60
N THR A 76 -11.36 -17.51 1.34
CA THR A 76 -12.43 -16.61 1.75
C THR A 76 -13.13 -15.98 0.54
N LEU A 77 -12.35 -15.49 -0.42
CA LEU A 77 -12.90 -14.95 -1.68
C LEU A 77 -13.67 -16.02 -2.47
N TYR A 78 -13.16 -17.26 -2.50
CA TYR A 78 -13.81 -18.38 -3.16
C TYR A 78 -15.16 -18.73 -2.52
N CYS A 79 -15.33 -18.54 -1.22
CA CYS A 79 -16.61 -18.66 -0.53
C CYS A 79 -17.59 -17.49 -0.84
N GLY A 80 -17.18 -16.49 -1.62
CA GLY A 80 -17.97 -15.27 -1.87
C GLY A 80 -17.94 -14.28 -0.71
N ALA A 81 -17.14 -14.53 0.31
CA ALA A 81 -17.02 -13.67 1.49
C ALA A 81 -16.01 -12.54 1.25
N LYS A 82 -16.20 -11.44 2.01
CA LYS A 82 -15.30 -10.29 2.00
C LYS A 82 -14.10 -10.54 2.90
N VAL A 83 -12.93 -10.11 2.47
CA VAL A 83 -11.69 -10.18 3.24
C VAL A 83 -11.34 -8.80 3.79
N LEU A 84 -11.08 -8.71 5.08
CA LEU A 84 -10.48 -7.57 5.74
C LEU A 84 -9.08 -7.95 6.27
N PRO A 85 -8.02 -7.77 5.49
CA PRO A 85 -6.67 -8.02 6.00
C PRO A 85 -6.27 -6.91 6.96
N LEU A 86 -5.77 -7.29 8.16
CA LEU A 86 -5.35 -6.37 9.21
C LEU A 86 -3.84 -6.39 9.42
N ASN A 87 -3.29 -5.22 9.65
CA ASN A 87 -1.93 -5.08 10.15
C ASN A 87 -1.83 -5.73 11.55
N PRO A 88 -0.98 -6.75 11.75
CA PRO A 88 -0.85 -7.44 13.04
C PRO A 88 -0.35 -6.55 14.17
N ARG A 89 0.21 -5.40 13.85
CA ARG A 89 0.77 -4.46 14.81
C ARG A 89 -0.20 -3.33 15.20
N LEU A 90 -1.45 -3.35 14.74
CA LEU A 90 -2.45 -2.42 15.23
C LEU A 90 -2.69 -2.67 16.73
N PRO A 91 -2.71 -1.63 17.57
CA PRO A 91 -2.90 -1.77 19.00
C PRO A 91 -4.32 -2.30 19.31
N GLU A 92 -4.44 -3.08 20.37
CA GLU A 92 -5.71 -3.67 20.83
C GLU A 92 -6.80 -2.60 21.04
N SER A 93 -6.42 -1.44 21.61
CA SER A 93 -7.35 -0.33 21.83
C SER A 93 -7.96 0.19 20.52
N LEU A 94 -7.16 0.33 19.46
CA LEU A 94 -7.66 0.75 18.15
C LEU A 94 -8.56 -0.33 17.52
N LEU A 95 -8.19 -1.60 17.66
CA LEU A 95 -9.02 -2.71 17.17
C LEU A 95 -10.36 -2.77 17.89
N ALA A 96 -10.39 -2.56 19.22
CA ALA A 96 -11.61 -2.53 20.02
C ALA A 96 -12.56 -1.41 19.58
N GLU A 97 -12.02 -0.27 19.16
CA GLU A 97 -12.80 0.84 18.64
C GLU A 97 -13.25 0.63 17.18
N LEU A 98 -12.38 0.06 16.33
CA LEU A 98 -12.59 -0.04 14.88
C LEU A 98 -13.48 -1.21 14.46
N LEU A 99 -13.21 -2.43 15.00
CA LEU A 99 -13.82 -3.66 14.50
C LEU A 99 -15.36 -3.69 14.62
N PRO A 100 -16.00 -3.13 15.68
CA PRO A 100 -17.46 -3.08 15.78
C PRO A 100 -18.12 -2.37 14.57
N HIS A 101 -17.44 -1.39 13.96
CA HIS A 101 -17.96 -0.64 12.81
C HIS A 101 -17.83 -1.37 11.47
N LEU A 102 -17.13 -2.51 11.44
CA LEU A 102 -16.80 -3.21 10.18
C LEU A 102 -17.67 -4.44 9.90
N ASN A 103 -18.60 -4.79 10.79
CA ASN A 103 -19.49 -5.95 10.66
C ASN A 103 -18.73 -7.24 10.34
N ILE A 104 -17.89 -7.66 11.27
CA ILE A 104 -17.08 -8.88 11.15
C ILE A 104 -17.95 -10.09 11.52
N ASP A 105 -17.97 -11.11 10.66
CA ASP A 105 -18.67 -12.37 10.92
C ASP A 105 -17.72 -13.45 11.47
N PHE A 106 -16.47 -13.48 10.96
CA PHE A 106 -15.45 -14.45 11.34
C PHE A 106 -14.07 -13.82 11.42
N ALA A 107 -13.15 -14.46 12.15
CA ALA A 107 -11.77 -14.05 12.26
C ALA A 107 -10.80 -15.21 12.03
N ILE A 108 -9.63 -14.91 11.45
CA ILE A 108 -8.47 -15.78 11.35
C ILE A 108 -7.26 -14.97 11.84
N ASP A 109 -6.53 -15.49 12.81
CA ASP A 109 -5.36 -14.82 13.38
C ASP A 109 -4.12 -15.69 13.23
N PHE A 110 -3.13 -15.21 12.50
CA PHE A 110 -1.83 -15.87 12.25
C PHE A 110 -0.68 -15.23 13.04
N ASP A 111 -0.98 -14.42 14.06
CA ASP A 111 0.04 -13.76 14.87
C ASP A 111 -0.03 -14.21 16.33
N ASP A 112 -0.47 -13.38 17.24
CA ASP A 112 -0.46 -13.62 18.69
C ASP A 112 -1.81 -14.08 19.26
N GLY A 113 -2.81 -14.33 18.41
CA GLY A 113 -4.15 -14.73 18.84
C GLY A 113 -4.98 -13.58 19.42
N LEU A 114 -4.60 -12.33 19.21
CA LEU A 114 -5.29 -11.16 19.75
C LEU A 114 -6.78 -11.12 19.35
N LEU A 115 -7.13 -11.59 18.14
CA LEU A 115 -8.51 -11.60 17.69
C LEU A 115 -9.41 -12.53 18.51
N ALA A 116 -8.88 -13.52 19.22
CA ALA A 116 -9.64 -14.37 20.12
C ALA A 116 -10.18 -13.62 21.36
N LYS A 117 -9.64 -12.44 21.67
CA LYS A 117 -10.18 -11.58 22.74
C LYS A 117 -11.49 -10.88 22.33
N PHE A 118 -11.79 -10.85 21.05
CA PHE A 118 -13.03 -10.30 20.52
C PHE A 118 -14.05 -11.43 20.33
N THR A 119 -15.33 -11.08 20.28
CA THR A 119 -16.44 -12.06 20.27
C THR A 119 -16.71 -12.70 18.91
N TYR A 120 -15.76 -12.62 17.98
CA TYR A 120 -15.91 -13.18 16.63
C TYR A 120 -15.56 -14.68 16.62
N PRO A 121 -16.36 -15.52 15.94
CA PRO A 121 -16.01 -16.91 15.71
C PRO A 121 -14.67 -17.02 14.95
N ILE A 122 -13.75 -17.82 15.46
CA ILE A 122 -12.45 -18.06 14.82
C ILE A 122 -12.59 -19.23 13.84
N LEU A 123 -12.27 -18.97 12.56
CA LEU A 123 -12.16 -20.04 11.57
C LEU A 123 -10.84 -20.79 11.77
N ALA A 124 -10.94 -22.08 11.98
CA ALA A 124 -9.77 -22.94 12.02
C ALA A 124 -9.25 -23.19 10.60
N VAL A 125 -7.98 -22.91 10.39
CA VAL A 125 -7.29 -23.21 9.13
C VAL A 125 -6.86 -24.67 9.14
N SER A 126 -7.48 -25.50 8.32
CA SER A 126 -7.21 -26.93 8.21
C SER A 126 -7.15 -27.35 6.74
N GLU A 127 -6.12 -28.07 6.39
CA GLU A 127 -5.93 -28.62 5.03
C GLU A 127 -6.19 -30.13 4.99
N ARG A 128 -7.10 -30.65 5.82
CA ARG A 128 -7.49 -32.07 5.76
C ARG A 128 -7.93 -32.45 4.34
N ALA A 129 -7.55 -33.64 3.92
CA ALA A 129 -7.97 -34.16 2.63
C ALA A 129 -9.49 -34.24 2.56
N VAL A 130 -10.06 -33.72 1.50
CA VAL A 130 -11.49 -33.73 1.20
C VAL A 130 -11.63 -34.44 -0.17
N THR A 131 -12.61 -35.30 -0.30
CA THR A 131 -12.86 -36.02 -1.56
C THR A 131 -13.50 -35.09 -2.59
N ALA A 132 -13.17 -35.24 -3.86
CA ALA A 132 -13.66 -34.36 -4.93
C ALA A 132 -15.20 -34.27 -5.00
N HIS A 133 -15.92 -35.27 -4.50
CA HIS A 133 -17.39 -35.32 -4.53
C HIS A 133 -18.07 -34.39 -3.47
N GLU A 134 -17.32 -33.92 -2.46
CA GLU A 134 -17.86 -33.10 -1.36
C GLU A 134 -17.90 -31.60 -1.68
N TRP A 135 -17.29 -31.17 -2.79
CA TRP A 135 -17.03 -29.75 -3.08
C TRP A 135 -18.07 -29.05 -3.96
N GLU A 136 -18.81 -29.81 -4.79
CA GLU A 136 -19.44 -29.23 -5.99
C GLU A 136 -20.70 -28.39 -5.77
N HIS A 137 -21.24 -28.30 -4.57
CA HIS A 137 -22.65 -27.87 -4.46
C HIS A 137 -22.95 -26.57 -3.70
N HIS A 138 -21.98 -25.82 -3.19
CA HIS A 138 -22.31 -24.72 -2.23
C HIS A 138 -21.55 -23.41 -2.42
N LEU A 139 -20.74 -23.22 -3.44
CA LEU A 139 -19.93 -22.01 -3.60
C LEU A 139 -20.45 -21.12 -4.75
N PRO A 140 -20.42 -19.79 -4.56
CA PRO A 140 -20.92 -18.87 -5.59
C PRO A 140 -20.07 -18.92 -6.85
N HIS A 141 -20.74 -18.84 -8.02
CA HIS A 141 -20.06 -18.74 -9.30
C HIS A 141 -19.24 -17.45 -9.40
N PHE A 142 -18.06 -17.53 -10.02
CA PHE A 142 -17.17 -16.39 -10.23
C PHE A 142 -17.86 -15.22 -10.95
N SER A 143 -18.74 -15.52 -11.92
CA SER A 143 -19.51 -14.50 -12.66
C SER A 143 -20.32 -13.59 -11.75
N HIS A 144 -20.82 -14.09 -10.61
CA HIS A 144 -21.49 -13.31 -9.58
C HIS A 144 -20.47 -12.66 -8.64
N ALA A 145 -19.56 -13.44 -8.06
CA ALA A 145 -18.60 -12.98 -7.05
C ALA A 145 -17.71 -11.84 -7.51
N LYS A 146 -17.31 -11.81 -8.79
CA LYS A 146 -16.38 -10.80 -9.33
C LYS A 146 -16.89 -9.35 -9.24
N THR A 147 -18.20 -9.14 -9.13
CA THR A 147 -18.83 -7.81 -9.04
C THR A 147 -19.24 -7.44 -7.62
N GLN A 148 -19.25 -8.43 -6.70
CA GLN A 148 -19.60 -8.19 -5.29
C GLN A 148 -18.43 -7.62 -4.51
N PRO A 149 -18.67 -6.98 -3.34
CA PRO A 149 -17.61 -6.58 -2.43
C PRO A 149 -16.70 -7.78 -2.09
N ALA A 150 -15.40 -7.64 -2.33
CA ALA A 150 -14.41 -8.72 -2.17
C ALA A 150 -13.37 -8.40 -1.09
N THR A 151 -12.82 -7.18 -1.09
CA THR A 151 -11.81 -6.77 -0.12
C THR A 151 -12.19 -5.46 0.57
N LEU A 152 -11.87 -5.38 1.85
CA LEU A 152 -11.98 -4.18 2.67
C LEU A 152 -10.55 -3.77 3.05
N ILE A 153 -10.04 -2.66 2.53
CA ILE A 153 -8.67 -2.21 2.81
C ILE A 153 -8.72 -0.94 3.64
N LEU A 154 -8.12 -0.98 4.82
CA LEU A 154 -8.09 0.17 5.71
C LEU A 154 -7.24 1.29 5.12
N THR A 155 -7.79 2.50 5.16
CA THR A 155 -7.08 3.73 4.82
C THR A 155 -6.87 4.58 6.07
N SER A 156 -5.72 5.24 6.17
CA SER A 156 -5.51 6.24 7.21
C SER A 156 -6.39 7.45 6.90
N GLY A 157 -7.50 7.58 7.62
CA GLY A 157 -8.31 8.79 7.54
C GLY A 157 -7.55 9.99 8.12
N SER A 158 -7.67 11.17 7.52
CA SER A 158 -7.07 12.42 8.03
C SER A 158 -7.72 12.88 9.34
N THR A 159 -8.90 12.38 9.68
CA THR A 159 -9.69 12.83 10.84
C THR A 159 -10.51 11.65 11.41
N GLY A 160 -9.93 10.84 12.31
CA GLY A 160 -10.69 9.82 13.04
C GLY A 160 -10.26 8.37 12.74
N LEU A 161 -11.18 7.42 12.99
CA LEU A 161 -10.94 6.01 12.73
C LEU A 161 -10.63 5.71 11.27
N PRO A 162 -9.75 4.72 10.99
CA PRO A 162 -9.51 4.25 9.64
C PRO A 162 -10.81 3.83 8.94
N LYS A 163 -10.95 4.16 7.66
CA LYS A 163 -12.07 3.74 6.82
C LYS A 163 -11.68 2.53 6.01
N ALA A 164 -12.60 1.62 5.77
CA ALA A 164 -12.35 0.45 4.92
C ALA A 164 -12.83 0.74 3.49
N ALA A 165 -11.90 0.97 2.56
CA ALA A 165 -12.24 1.06 1.14
C ALA A 165 -12.60 -0.32 0.60
N VAL A 166 -13.72 -0.41 -0.10
CA VAL A 166 -14.29 -1.67 -0.60
C VAL A 166 -14.01 -1.82 -2.08
N HIS A 167 -13.42 -2.95 -2.46
CA HIS A 167 -13.20 -3.27 -3.85
C HIS A 167 -13.84 -4.62 -4.22
N ASN A 168 -14.29 -4.71 -5.45
CA ASN A 168 -14.63 -5.98 -6.06
C ASN A 168 -13.42 -6.56 -6.83
N VAL A 169 -13.54 -7.79 -7.29
CA VAL A 169 -12.46 -8.46 -8.04
C VAL A 169 -12.12 -7.74 -9.34
N LEU A 170 -13.13 -7.19 -10.04
CA LEU A 170 -12.92 -6.48 -11.31
C LEU A 170 -12.07 -5.22 -11.11
N ALA A 171 -12.26 -4.48 -10.01
CA ALA A 171 -11.47 -3.30 -9.70
C ALA A 171 -9.99 -3.66 -9.52
N HIS A 172 -9.70 -4.75 -8.83
CA HIS A 172 -8.34 -5.25 -8.66
C HIS A 172 -7.70 -5.72 -9.97
N LEU A 173 -8.45 -6.48 -10.79
CA LEU A 173 -7.98 -6.95 -12.10
C LEU A 173 -7.72 -5.78 -13.06
N ASP A 174 -8.59 -4.76 -13.08
CA ASP A 174 -8.36 -3.55 -13.87
C ASP A 174 -7.10 -2.78 -13.43
N SER A 175 -6.90 -2.65 -12.10
CA SER A 175 -5.69 -2.04 -11.56
C SER A 175 -4.43 -2.83 -11.95
N ALA A 176 -4.47 -4.15 -11.82
CA ALA A 176 -3.38 -5.03 -12.20
C ALA A 176 -3.04 -4.93 -13.70
N ASN A 177 -4.07 -4.92 -14.55
CA ASN A 177 -3.91 -4.82 -16.00
C ASN A 177 -3.19 -3.53 -16.41
N GLY A 178 -3.54 -2.39 -15.81
CA GLY A 178 -2.85 -1.12 -16.09
C GLY A 178 -1.33 -1.22 -15.90
N VAL A 179 -0.88 -1.83 -14.81
CA VAL A 179 0.55 -2.02 -14.53
C VAL A 179 1.18 -3.03 -15.49
N LEU A 180 0.50 -4.15 -15.77
CA LEU A 180 1.02 -5.21 -16.65
C LEU A 180 1.07 -4.82 -18.13
N GLN A 181 0.40 -3.74 -18.53
CA GLN A 181 0.55 -3.13 -19.85
C GLN A 181 1.79 -2.20 -19.94
N ALA A 182 2.24 -1.68 -18.82
CA ALA A 182 3.40 -0.80 -18.74
C ALA A 182 4.69 -1.57 -18.46
N MET A 183 4.67 -2.45 -17.46
CA MET A 183 5.83 -3.24 -17.02
C MET A 183 5.90 -4.60 -17.70
N ASP A 184 7.10 -5.00 -18.08
CA ASP A 184 7.36 -6.30 -18.71
C ASP A 184 7.44 -7.41 -17.63
N TYR A 185 6.29 -7.96 -17.28
CA TYR A 185 6.15 -9.09 -16.35
C TYR A 185 5.53 -10.28 -17.08
N GLN A 186 6.30 -11.33 -17.27
CA GLN A 186 5.93 -12.50 -18.05
C GLN A 186 5.65 -13.72 -17.16
N GLN A 187 5.08 -14.78 -17.75
CA GLN A 187 4.67 -15.99 -17.02
C GLN A 187 5.83 -16.75 -16.33
N HIS A 188 7.06 -16.56 -16.81
CA HIS A 188 8.26 -17.16 -16.21
C HIS A 188 8.93 -16.25 -15.18
N ASP A 189 8.49 -15.01 -15.05
CA ASP A 189 9.01 -14.08 -14.05
C ASP A 189 8.41 -14.34 -12.67
N CYS A 190 9.13 -13.90 -11.65
CA CYS A 190 8.73 -14.04 -10.25
C CYS A 190 8.64 -12.67 -9.59
N TRP A 191 7.46 -12.34 -9.03
CA TRP A 191 7.26 -11.13 -8.22
C TRP A 191 7.33 -11.48 -6.75
N LEU A 192 8.13 -10.74 -5.95
CA LEU A 192 8.14 -10.91 -4.51
C LEU A 192 6.92 -10.25 -3.86
N LEU A 193 6.25 -10.95 -2.97
CA LEU A 193 5.22 -10.36 -2.11
C LEU A 193 5.88 -9.51 -1.00
N SER A 194 6.57 -8.46 -1.43
CA SER A 194 7.40 -7.58 -0.60
C SER A 194 6.61 -6.59 0.25
N LEU A 195 5.35 -6.33 -0.12
CA LEU A 195 4.46 -5.40 0.55
C LEU A 195 3.29 -6.14 1.20
N PRO A 196 2.82 -5.70 2.39
CA PRO A 196 1.79 -6.43 3.13
C PRO A 196 0.45 -6.49 2.42
N LEU A 197 -0.24 -7.63 2.52
CA LEU A 197 -1.58 -7.84 1.97
C LEU A 197 -2.66 -6.96 2.62
N PHE A 198 -2.41 -6.44 3.82
CA PHE A 198 -3.30 -5.47 4.46
C PHE A 198 -3.18 -4.04 3.90
N HIS A 199 -2.28 -3.80 2.95
CA HIS A 199 -2.22 -2.57 2.17
C HIS A 199 -2.59 -2.85 0.71
N VAL A 200 -3.17 -1.85 0.06
CA VAL A 200 -3.54 -1.94 -1.35
C VAL A 200 -2.34 -2.23 -2.27
N SER A 201 -1.13 -1.88 -1.87
CA SER A 201 0.09 -2.19 -2.62
C SER A 201 0.42 -3.68 -2.62
N GLY A 202 0.21 -4.39 -1.50
CA GLY A 202 0.31 -5.86 -1.44
C GLY A 202 -0.79 -6.53 -2.23
N GLN A 203 -2.03 -6.03 -2.15
CA GLN A 203 -3.12 -6.48 -3.02
C GLN A 203 -2.76 -6.29 -4.49
N GLY A 204 -2.16 -5.17 -4.87
CA GLY A 204 -1.70 -4.93 -6.23
C GLY A 204 -0.71 -5.98 -6.74
N ILE A 205 0.22 -6.46 -5.89
CA ILE A 205 1.13 -7.56 -6.24
C ILE A 205 0.34 -8.85 -6.47
N LEU A 206 -0.54 -9.19 -5.53
CA LEU A 206 -1.39 -10.38 -5.59
C LEU A 206 -2.18 -10.46 -6.91
N TRP A 207 -2.88 -9.38 -7.26
CA TRP A 207 -3.74 -9.38 -8.43
C TRP A 207 -2.96 -9.31 -9.76
N ARG A 208 -1.75 -8.72 -9.81
CA ARG A 208 -0.85 -8.80 -10.97
C ARG A 208 -0.38 -10.24 -11.22
N TRP A 209 0.03 -10.94 -10.17
CA TRP A 209 0.39 -12.34 -10.22
C TRP A 209 -0.76 -13.20 -10.75
N LEU A 210 -1.94 -13.08 -10.15
CA LEU A 210 -3.14 -13.81 -10.55
C LEU A 210 -3.55 -13.52 -12.00
N LEU A 211 -3.49 -12.25 -12.42
CA LEU A 211 -3.85 -11.87 -13.79
C LEU A 211 -2.86 -12.41 -14.82
N ARG A 212 -1.57 -12.41 -14.52
CA ARG A 212 -0.53 -12.87 -15.46
C ARG A 212 -0.37 -14.40 -15.50
N GLY A 213 -0.68 -15.12 -14.43
CA GLY A 213 -0.38 -16.54 -14.29
C GLY A 213 1.12 -16.81 -14.21
N ALA A 214 1.86 -15.90 -13.60
CA ALA A 214 3.30 -15.95 -13.40
C ALA A 214 3.66 -16.61 -12.05
N GLN A 215 4.83 -16.30 -11.48
CA GLN A 215 5.25 -16.81 -10.19
C GLN A 215 5.16 -15.71 -9.13
N LEU A 216 4.74 -16.07 -7.93
CA LEU A 216 4.78 -15.21 -6.74
C LEU A 216 5.74 -15.82 -5.72
N ALA A 217 6.65 -15.04 -5.17
CA ALA A 217 7.49 -15.49 -4.06
C ALA A 217 6.97 -14.95 -2.73
N ILE A 218 6.84 -15.84 -1.74
CA ILE A 218 6.61 -15.50 -0.33
C ILE A 218 7.80 -16.06 0.45
N ARG A 219 8.53 -15.18 1.12
CA ARG A 219 9.76 -15.50 1.85
C ARG A 219 9.69 -14.99 3.28
N SER A 220 10.17 -15.79 4.23
CA SER A 220 10.39 -15.40 5.62
C SER A 220 11.77 -14.81 5.87
N THR A 221 12.71 -14.98 4.91
CA THR A 221 14.04 -14.41 4.96
C THR A 221 14.01 -12.88 4.92
N PRO A 222 15.08 -12.19 5.38
CA PRO A 222 15.20 -10.75 5.24
C PRO A 222 14.95 -10.29 3.80
N LEU A 223 14.31 -9.13 3.65
CA LEU A 223 13.88 -8.59 2.33
C LEU A 223 15.02 -8.60 1.29
N ILE A 224 16.22 -8.25 1.71
CA ILE A 224 17.38 -8.15 0.81
C ILE A 224 17.78 -9.53 0.25
N GLU A 225 17.74 -10.58 1.07
CA GLU A 225 17.99 -11.95 0.63
C GLU A 225 16.88 -12.44 -0.31
N ALA A 226 15.61 -12.17 0.03
CA ALA A 226 14.47 -12.52 -0.81
C ALA A 226 14.54 -11.87 -2.20
N LEU A 227 15.05 -10.63 -2.31
CA LEU A 227 15.20 -9.90 -3.57
C LEU A 227 16.25 -10.50 -4.51
N GLN A 228 17.18 -11.32 -4.03
CA GLN A 228 18.21 -11.95 -4.87
C GLN A 228 17.64 -13.02 -5.80
N THR A 229 16.50 -13.60 -5.46
CA THR A 229 15.94 -14.79 -6.13
C THR A 229 14.73 -14.47 -7.01
N VAL A 230 14.34 -13.22 -7.14
CA VAL A 230 13.14 -12.78 -7.85
C VAL A 230 13.47 -11.80 -8.98
N THR A 231 12.60 -11.69 -9.97
CA THR A 231 12.79 -10.78 -11.10
C THR A 231 12.10 -9.44 -10.91
N HIS A 232 11.04 -9.40 -10.10
CA HIS A 232 10.21 -8.21 -9.89
C HIS A 232 9.93 -7.98 -8.40
N ALA A 233 9.86 -6.72 -8.02
CA ALA A 233 9.44 -6.32 -6.68
C ALA A 233 8.64 -5.00 -6.71
N SER A 234 7.79 -4.82 -5.70
CA SER A 234 7.24 -3.50 -5.37
C SER A 234 7.88 -3.05 -4.06
N LEU A 235 8.48 -1.86 -4.05
CA LEU A 235 9.21 -1.35 -2.90
C LEU A 235 8.80 0.09 -2.59
N VAL A 236 9.01 0.50 -1.34
CA VAL A 236 9.07 1.92 -1.01
C VAL A 236 10.52 2.41 -1.19
N PRO A 237 10.73 3.73 -1.42
CA PRO A 237 12.08 4.26 -1.67
C PRO A 237 13.12 3.88 -0.62
N THR A 238 12.74 3.87 0.66
CA THR A 238 13.65 3.49 1.76
C THR A 238 14.09 2.02 1.71
N GLN A 239 13.26 1.12 1.20
CA GLN A 239 13.62 -0.29 1.01
C GLN A 239 14.63 -0.45 -0.14
N LEU A 240 14.41 0.24 -1.26
CA LEU A 240 15.36 0.26 -2.38
C LEU A 240 16.69 0.88 -1.96
N TRP A 241 16.64 1.99 -1.22
CA TRP A 241 17.85 2.63 -0.71
C TRP A 241 18.69 1.68 0.16
N ARG A 242 18.05 0.94 1.09
CA ARG A 242 18.73 -0.06 1.92
C ARG A 242 19.36 -1.18 1.08
N LEU A 243 18.68 -1.65 0.04
CA LEU A 243 19.21 -2.64 -0.89
C LEU A 243 20.47 -2.13 -1.60
N LEU A 244 20.41 -0.89 -2.12
CA LEU A 244 21.50 -0.30 -2.89
C LEU A 244 22.72 0.12 -2.05
N ASN A 245 22.55 0.35 -0.75
CA ASN A 245 23.65 0.71 0.16
C ASN A 245 24.28 -0.47 0.90
N GLN A 246 23.97 -1.70 0.52
CA GLN A 246 24.72 -2.88 1.02
C GLN A 246 26.14 -2.87 0.44
N THR A 247 27.11 -3.10 1.30
CA THR A 247 28.54 -3.11 0.94
C THR A 247 28.96 -4.34 0.16
N GLU A 248 28.21 -5.43 0.24
CA GLU A 248 28.48 -6.66 -0.48
C GLU A 248 27.92 -6.60 -1.90
N THR A 249 28.68 -7.15 -2.85
CA THR A 249 28.25 -7.27 -4.25
C THR A 249 27.19 -8.36 -4.33
N LEU A 250 25.92 -7.96 -4.26
CA LEU A 250 24.79 -8.88 -4.37
C LEU A 250 24.59 -9.26 -5.86
N SER A 251 24.55 -10.55 -6.12
CA SER A 251 24.08 -11.06 -7.42
C SER A 251 22.56 -10.99 -7.44
N LEU A 252 22.01 -9.97 -8.08
CA LEU A 252 20.56 -9.75 -8.15
C LEU A 252 20.00 -10.32 -9.47
N SER A 253 18.97 -11.16 -9.37
CA SER A 253 18.12 -11.53 -10.50
C SER A 253 17.05 -10.46 -10.78
N LEU A 254 16.99 -9.43 -9.94
CA LEU A 254 15.97 -8.38 -9.95
C LEU A 254 16.10 -7.51 -11.21
N LYS A 255 15.08 -7.55 -12.07
CA LYS A 255 15.02 -6.80 -13.33
C LYS A 255 14.29 -5.48 -13.15
N GLN A 256 13.12 -5.51 -12.53
CA GLN A 256 12.24 -4.36 -12.43
C GLN A 256 11.71 -4.15 -11.01
N VAL A 257 11.65 -2.88 -10.62
CA VAL A 257 11.09 -2.45 -9.33
C VAL A 257 10.03 -1.38 -9.54
N LEU A 258 8.82 -1.63 -9.04
CA LEU A 258 7.77 -0.62 -8.95
C LEU A 258 7.89 0.10 -7.60
N LEU A 259 8.23 1.37 -7.65
CA LEU A 259 8.32 2.24 -6.48
C LEU A 259 7.01 3.01 -6.28
N GLY A 260 6.61 3.17 -5.05
CA GLY A 260 5.43 3.95 -4.72
C GLY A 260 5.34 4.27 -3.24
N GLY A 261 4.29 4.98 -2.91
CA GLY A 261 3.95 5.19 -1.52
C GLY A 261 4.62 6.38 -0.84
N ALA A 262 5.64 6.99 -1.45
CA ALA A 262 6.31 8.20 -1.01
C ALA A 262 6.94 8.90 -2.22
N THR A 263 7.46 10.11 -2.03
CA THR A 263 8.27 10.81 -3.04
C THR A 263 9.48 9.96 -3.41
N ILE A 264 9.72 9.78 -4.70
CA ILE A 264 10.80 8.94 -5.23
C ILE A 264 11.95 9.85 -5.67
N PRO A 265 13.11 9.82 -4.98
CA PRO A 265 14.28 10.59 -5.37
C PRO A 265 14.86 10.08 -6.70
N THR A 266 15.12 10.96 -7.66
CA THR A 266 15.71 10.59 -8.96
C THR A 266 17.10 9.97 -8.78
N ALA A 267 17.92 10.52 -7.88
CA ALA A 267 19.24 9.94 -7.58
C ALA A 267 19.18 8.47 -7.13
N LEU A 268 18.11 8.06 -6.45
CA LEU A 268 17.91 6.66 -6.04
C LEU A 268 17.64 5.76 -7.24
N THR A 269 16.81 6.20 -8.17
CA THR A 269 16.49 5.45 -9.39
C THR A 269 17.66 5.40 -10.35
N ASP A 270 18.47 6.46 -10.42
CA ASP A 270 19.70 6.50 -11.21
C ASP A 270 20.72 5.50 -10.67
N LEU A 271 20.91 5.44 -9.34
CA LEU A 271 21.78 4.45 -8.69
C LEU A 271 21.32 3.02 -8.97
N ALA A 272 20.02 2.75 -8.94
CA ALA A 272 19.45 1.45 -9.28
C ALA A 272 19.70 1.07 -10.75
N SER A 273 19.53 2.03 -11.66
CA SER A 273 19.79 1.85 -13.10
C SER A 273 21.25 1.46 -13.37
N HIS A 274 22.22 2.08 -12.69
CA HIS A 274 23.63 1.70 -12.78
C HIS A 274 23.92 0.25 -12.32
N ARG A 275 23.03 -0.33 -11.53
CA ARG A 275 23.07 -1.74 -11.12
C ARG A 275 22.22 -2.68 -11.98
N GLY A 276 21.70 -2.19 -13.10
CA GLY A 276 20.88 -2.97 -14.04
C GLY A 276 19.44 -3.19 -13.57
N ILE A 277 18.95 -2.41 -12.60
CA ILE A 277 17.56 -2.49 -12.10
C ILE A 277 16.72 -1.40 -12.71
N ASP A 278 15.72 -1.76 -13.50
CA ASP A 278 14.75 -0.82 -14.05
C ASP A 278 13.74 -0.39 -12.98
N CYS A 279 13.76 0.88 -12.60
CA CYS A 279 12.80 1.43 -11.66
C CYS A 279 11.59 2.05 -12.38
N TRP A 280 10.43 1.88 -11.81
CA TRP A 280 9.19 2.52 -12.19
C TRP A 280 8.70 3.41 -11.07
N SER A 281 8.46 4.67 -11.37
CA SER A 281 7.88 5.64 -10.42
C SER A 281 6.36 5.58 -10.52
N GLY A 282 5.69 5.16 -9.45
CA GLY A 282 4.25 4.96 -9.40
C GLY A 282 3.54 5.92 -8.44
N TYR A 283 2.40 6.45 -8.88
CA TYR A 283 1.41 7.13 -8.07
C TYR A 283 0.16 6.29 -7.99
N GLY A 284 -0.41 6.20 -6.80
CA GLY A 284 -1.64 5.45 -6.58
C GLY A 284 -2.18 5.63 -5.17
N MET A 285 -3.36 5.07 -4.94
CA MET A 285 -4.09 5.20 -3.68
C MET A 285 -4.98 3.99 -3.43
N THR A 286 -5.43 3.87 -2.19
CA THR A 286 -6.29 2.75 -1.80
C THR A 286 -7.60 2.78 -2.58
N GLU A 287 -8.19 3.93 -2.80
CA GLU A 287 -9.45 4.13 -3.49
C GLU A 287 -9.42 3.74 -4.98
N MET A 288 -8.23 3.52 -5.54
CA MET A 288 -8.03 3.10 -6.95
C MET A 288 -7.43 1.70 -7.08
N ALA A 289 -7.58 0.87 -6.06
CA ALA A 289 -7.06 -0.49 -6.00
C ALA A 289 -5.55 -0.59 -6.33
N SER A 290 -4.75 0.42 -6.06
CA SER A 290 -3.31 0.58 -6.13
C SER A 290 -2.84 1.66 -7.12
N THR A 291 -2.15 1.29 -8.21
CA THR A 291 -1.41 2.22 -9.07
C THR A 291 -2.31 2.89 -10.11
N VAL A 292 -2.19 4.20 -10.23
CA VAL A 292 -2.95 5.05 -11.16
C VAL A 292 -2.08 5.54 -12.30
N CYS A 293 -0.90 6.09 -11.98
CA CYS A 293 0.13 6.47 -12.94
C CYS A 293 1.41 5.69 -12.66
N ALA A 294 2.17 5.41 -13.69
CA ALA A 294 3.53 4.94 -13.54
C ALA A 294 4.35 5.28 -14.80
N LYS A 295 5.62 5.61 -14.60
CA LYS A 295 6.60 5.72 -15.67
C LYS A 295 7.89 4.99 -15.33
N ARG A 296 8.62 4.52 -16.34
CA ARG A 296 10.00 4.09 -16.17
C ARG A 296 10.83 5.31 -15.74
N ALA A 297 11.66 5.17 -14.73
CA ALA A 297 12.50 6.25 -14.23
C ALA A 297 13.45 6.73 -15.34
N ASP A 298 13.50 8.03 -15.56
CA ASP A 298 14.21 8.71 -16.64
C ASP A 298 15.08 9.88 -16.13
N GLY A 299 15.39 9.91 -14.84
CA GLY A 299 16.11 11.00 -14.17
C GLY A 299 15.29 12.27 -13.96
N LYS A 300 14.00 12.29 -14.38
CA LYS A 300 13.10 13.44 -14.19
C LYS A 300 12.09 13.18 -13.08
N LYS A 301 11.67 14.27 -12.44
CA LYS A 301 10.55 14.24 -11.50
C LYS A 301 9.24 13.98 -12.25
N GLY A 302 8.25 13.45 -11.58
CA GLY A 302 6.93 13.18 -12.11
C GLY A 302 6.54 11.70 -11.95
N VAL A 303 5.29 11.41 -12.25
CA VAL A 303 4.72 10.06 -12.11
C VAL A 303 4.22 9.51 -13.45
N GLY A 304 4.54 10.23 -14.55
CA GLY A 304 4.17 9.86 -15.91
C GLY A 304 2.69 10.09 -16.22
N LEU A 305 2.19 9.30 -17.15
CA LEU A 305 0.81 9.35 -17.62
C LEU A 305 -0.07 8.32 -16.91
N PRO A 306 -1.41 8.49 -16.97
CA PRO A 306 -2.33 7.50 -16.47
C PRO A 306 -2.12 6.14 -17.14
N LEU A 307 -2.09 5.09 -16.34
CA LEU A 307 -2.05 3.72 -16.84
C LEU A 307 -3.32 3.38 -17.63
N LYS A 308 -3.25 2.36 -18.47
CA LYS A 308 -4.39 1.91 -19.27
C LYS A 308 -5.62 1.68 -18.37
N GLY A 309 -6.78 2.20 -18.80
CA GLY A 309 -8.03 2.15 -18.04
C GLY A 309 -8.20 3.26 -16.99
N LYS A 310 -7.20 4.15 -16.82
CA LYS A 310 -7.26 5.29 -15.91
C LYS A 310 -7.40 6.59 -16.69
N GLN A 311 -8.15 7.52 -16.10
CA GLN A 311 -8.26 8.88 -16.60
C GLN A 311 -7.95 9.85 -15.46
N LEU A 312 -7.13 10.87 -15.75
CA LEU A 312 -6.81 11.93 -14.81
C LEU A 312 -7.20 13.28 -15.40
N ARG A 313 -7.59 14.19 -14.53
CA ARG A 313 -7.72 15.62 -14.82
C ARG A 313 -7.25 16.44 -13.65
N LEU A 314 -6.92 17.69 -13.93
CA LEU A 314 -6.63 18.69 -12.89
C LEU A 314 -7.82 19.67 -12.82
N VAL A 315 -8.36 19.86 -11.63
CA VAL A 315 -9.42 20.83 -11.37
C VAL A 315 -8.98 21.69 -10.21
N GLU A 316 -8.71 22.97 -10.45
CA GLU A 316 -8.18 23.91 -9.44
C GLU A 316 -6.92 23.38 -8.73
N GLY A 317 -6.06 22.68 -9.49
CA GLY A 317 -4.84 22.07 -8.98
C GLY A 317 -5.04 20.74 -8.24
N GLU A 318 -6.26 20.26 -8.07
CA GLU A 318 -6.55 18.92 -7.53
C GLU A 318 -6.48 17.86 -8.63
N ILE A 319 -5.78 16.77 -8.35
CA ILE A 319 -5.82 15.56 -9.18
C ILE A 319 -7.17 14.88 -8.95
N GLN A 320 -7.92 14.66 -10.03
CA GLN A 320 -9.13 13.86 -10.00
C GLN A 320 -8.97 12.64 -10.91
N VAL A 321 -9.45 11.48 -10.44
CA VAL A 321 -9.27 10.19 -11.12
C VAL A 321 -10.63 9.57 -11.45
N ARG A 322 -10.73 8.97 -12.64
CA ARG A 322 -11.84 8.12 -13.05
C ARG A 322 -11.32 6.80 -13.59
N SER A 323 -11.82 5.67 -13.07
CA SER A 323 -11.36 4.33 -13.45
C SER A 323 -12.37 3.25 -13.04
N GLN A 324 -12.31 2.09 -13.71
CA GLN A 324 -13.01 0.88 -13.27
C GLN A 324 -12.37 0.25 -12.02
N SER A 325 -11.11 0.58 -11.71
CA SER A 325 -10.45 0.16 -10.47
C SER A 325 -10.86 0.96 -9.23
N GLN A 326 -11.77 1.92 -9.39
CA GLN A 326 -12.27 2.72 -8.29
C GLN A 326 -12.99 1.84 -7.27
N ALA A 327 -12.75 2.10 -5.96
CA ALA A 327 -13.47 1.46 -4.88
C ALA A 327 -14.98 1.72 -5.00
N MET A 328 -15.78 0.75 -4.60
CA MET A 328 -17.23 0.84 -4.57
C MET A 328 -17.72 1.89 -3.55
N GLY A 329 -16.95 2.13 -2.51
CA GLY A 329 -17.24 3.03 -1.41
C GLY A 329 -16.37 2.74 -0.21
N TYR A 330 -16.75 3.32 0.93
CA TYR A 330 -16.18 2.98 2.23
C TYR A 330 -17.21 2.18 3.05
N TRP A 331 -16.75 1.13 3.71
CA TRP A 331 -17.57 0.34 4.62
C TRP A 331 -17.50 0.90 6.05
N PHE A 332 -18.65 1.20 6.63
CA PHE A 332 -18.76 1.66 8.00
C PHE A 332 -20.17 1.40 8.53
N ASP A 333 -20.30 0.89 9.76
CA ASP A 333 -21.57 0.54 10.44
C ASP A 333 -22.48 -0.34 9.56
N GLY A 334 -21.91 -1.34 8.89
CA GLY A 334 -22.66 -2.25 8.03
C GLY A 334 -23.20 -1.62 6.75
N LYS A 335 -22.76 -0.41 6.40
CA LYS A 335 -23.25 0.32 5.22
C LYS A 335 -22.10 0.70 4.27
N MET A 336 -22.42 0.66 2.99
CA MET A 336 -21.56 1.20 1.95
C MET A 336 -21.78 2.72 1.86
N MET A 337 -20.76 3.48 2.27
CA MET A 337 -20.73 4.94 2.11
C MET A 337 -20.12 5.28 0.74
N PRO A 338 -20.81 6.00 -0.14
CA PRO A 338 -20.28 6.30 -1.47
C PRO A 338 -19.02 7.15 -1.39
N LEU A 339 -18.11 6.96 -2.35
CA LEU A 339 -16.98 7.85 -2.54
C LEU A 339 -17.47 9.26 -2.92
N LYS A 340 -16.72 10.27 -2.49
CA LYS A 340 -16.96 11.65 -2.94
C LYS A 340 -16.54 11.80 -4.39
N THR A 341 -17.50 11.67 -5.31
CA THR A 341 -17.28 11.83 -6.75
C THR A 341 -18.15 12.93 -7.32
N THR A 342 -17.66 13.57 -8.39
CA THR A 342 -18.45 14.48 -9.21
C THR A 342 -18.42 13.94 -10.64
N GLU A 343 -19.58 13.57 -11.19
CA GLU A 343 -19.67 12.96 -12.54
C GLU A 343 -18.77 11.73 -12.73
N GLY A 344 -18.62 10.91 -11.67
CA GLY A 344 -17.74 9.72 -11.67
C GLY A 344 -16.25 10.02 -11.48
N TRP A 345 -15.86 11.28 -11.28
CA TRP A 345 -14.50 11.68 -10.95
C TRP A 345 -14.28 11.68 -9.44
N PHE A 346 -13.36 10.86 -8.97
CA PHE A 346 -12.97 10.82 -7.57
C PHE A 346 -12.03 11.98 -7.25
N LYS A 347 -12.35 12.74 -6.20
CA LYS A 347 -11.52 13.82 -5.66
C LYS A 347 -10.48 13.24 -4.73
N THR A 348 -9.19 13.33 -5.13
CA THR A 348 -8.11 12.67 -4.39
C THR A 348 -7.63 13.46 -3.19
N ASN A 349 -7.89 14.76 -3.14
CA ASN A 349 -7.23 15.73 -2.28
C ASN A 349 -5.69 15.81 -2.51
N ASP A 350 -5.18 15.23 -3.58
CA ASP A 350 -3.80 15.42 -3.97
C ASP A 350 -3.68 16.61 -4.90
N ARG A 351 -2.77 17.53 -4.56
CA ARG A 351 -2.38 18.64 -5.43
C ARG A 351 -1.43 18.14 -6.49
N GLY A 352 -1.66 18.49 -7.74
CA GLY A 352 -0.82 18.12 -8.85
C GLY A 352 -0.65 19.21 -9.89
N ALA A 353 0.25 18.94 -10.83
CA ALA A 353 0.47 19.75 -12.03
C ALA A 353 0.69 18.83 -13.23
N TYR A 354 0.50 19.35 -14.43
CA TYR A 354 0.88 18.72 -15.68
C TYR A 354 2.04 19.53 -16.28
N ILE A 355 3.23 18.95 -16.29
CA ILE A 355 4.49 19.61 -16.66
C ILE A 355 5.28 18.65 -17.55
N ASP A 356 5.84 19.13 -18.65
CA ASP A 356 6.65 18.33 -19.59
C ASP A 356 5.94 17.06 -20.05
N ASP A 357 4.64 17.16 -20.37
CA ASP A 357 3.78 16.09 -20.85
C ASP A 357 3.55 14.94 -19.84
N GLU A 358 3.72 15.20 -18.55
CA GLU A 358 3.44 14.23 -17.48
C GLU A 358 2.81 14.85 -16.23
N TYR A 359 2.18 13.99 -15.41
CA TYR A 359 1.63 14.40 -14.13
C TYR A 359 2.70 14.44 -13.04
N HIS A 360 2.63 15.48 -12.21
CA HIS A 360 3.42 15.64 -11.01
C HIS A 360 2.51 15.70 -9.80
N VAL A 361 2.81 14.91 -8.77
CA VAL A 361 2.15 14.99 -7.47
C VAL A 361 2.97 15.93 -6.60
N ILE A 362 2.37 17.06 -6.21
CA ILE A 362 3.03 18.11 -5.44
C ILE A 362 2.89 17.84 -3.94
N GLY A 363 1.70 17.43 -3.50
CA GLY A 363 1.42 17.17 -2.08
C GLY A 363 -0.08 16.98 -1.84
N ARG A 364 -0.48 17.07 -0.56
CA ARG A 364 -1.88 16.95 -0.17
C ARG A 364 -2.51 18.33 0.02
N LEU A 365 -3.71 18.54 -0.50
CA LEU A 365 -4.46 19.78 -0.29
C LEU A 365 -4.82 20.00 1.18
N ASP A 366 -5.07 18.91 1.91
CA ASP A 366 -5.39 18.95 3.35
C ASP A 366 -4.17 19.13 4.25
N ASN A 367 -2.95 19.12 3.71
CA ASN A 367 -1.72 19.46 4.43
C ASN A 367 -1.34 20.94 4.33
N LEU A 368 -1.96 21.70 3.43
CA LEU A 368 -1.69 23.13 3.27
C LEU A 368 -1.97 23.89 4.59
N PHE A 369 -1.11 24.83 4.91
CA PHE A 369 -1.30 25.73 6.05
C PHE A 369 -0.88 27.17 5.73
N ILE A 370 -1.27 28.12 6.57
CA ILE A 370 -0.95 29.54 6.41
C ILE A 370 0.12 29.93 7.42
N SER A 371 1.23 30.47 6.95
CA SER A 371 2.32 30.98 7.76
C SER A 371 2.62 32.44 7.37
N GLY A 372 2.38 33.38 8.27
CA GLY A 372 2.60 34.81 8.01
C GLY A 372 1.79 35.39 6.85
N GLY A 373 0.59 34.84 6.60
CA GLY A 373 -0.28 35.25 5.48
C GLY A 373 0.02 34.52 4.16
N GLU A 374 1.08 33.71 4.09
CA GLU A 374 1.48 32.97 2.92
C GLU A 374 1.04 31.48 3.00
N CYS A 375 0.64 30.90 1.88
CA CYS A 375 0.25 29.50 1.80
C CYS A 375 1.50 28.63 1.70
N VAL A 376 1.66 27.68 2.63
CA VAL A 376 2.79 26.75 2.69
C VAL A 376 2.34 25.34 2.40
N GLN A 377 2.99 24.70 1.43
CA GLN A 377 2.88 23.28 1.17
C GLN A 377 4.02 22.57 1.92
N PRO A 378 3.75 21.73 2.93
CA PRO A 378 4.79 21.01 3.67
C PRO A 378 5.74 20.23 2.79
N GLU A 379 5.21 19.58 1.76
CA GLU A 379 5.95 18.72 0.85
C GLU A 379 7.00 19.50 0.01
N ASP A 380 6.79 20.77 -0.25
CA ASP A 380 7.78 21.62 -0.92
C ASP A 380 9.04 21.80 -0.04
N ILE A 381 8.84 22.00 1.25
CA ILE A 381 9.94 22.13 2.23
C ILE A 381 10.63 20.76 2.41
N GLU A 382 9.84 19.69 2.55
CA GLU A 382 10.34 18.32 2.65
C GLU A 382 11.19 17.94 1.45
N ALA A 383 10.78 18.32 0.24
CA ALA A 383 11.55 18.07 -0.98
C ALA A 383 12.93 18.74 -0.93
N VAL A 384 13.04 19.94 -0.38
CA VAL A 384 14.34 20.63 -0.21
C VAL A 384 15.21 19.92 0.82
N ILE A 385 14.63 19.51 1.97
CA ILE A 385 15.35 18.79 3.02
C ILE A 385 15.81 17.42 2.52
N ASN A 386 14.94 16.67 1.85
CA ASN A 386 15.21 15.30 1.36
C ASN A 386 16.24 15.27 0.21
N ASN A 387 16.56 16.42 -0.39
CA ASN A 387 17.68 16.52 -1.35
C ASN A 387 19.06 16.51 -0.65
N HIS A 388 19.13 16.60 0.67
CA HIS A 388 20.39 16.46 1.39
C HIS A 388 20.81 14.98 1.47
N PRO A 389 22.06 14.60 1.08
CA PRO A 389 22.49 13.20 0.96
C PRO A 389 22.33 12.35 2.23
N ALA A 390 22.47 12.98 3.40
CA ALA A 390 22.35 12.29 4.68
C ALA A 390 20.91 12.15 5.19
N VAL A 391 19.91 12.65 4.48
CA VAL A 391 18.50 12.60 4.90
C VAL A 391 17.81 11.41 4.21
N SER A 392 17.21 10.52 4.99
CA SER A 392 16.38 9.42 4.47
C SER A 392 14.93 9.85 4.26
N GLN A 393 14.38 10.65 5.17
CA GLN A 393 13.05 11.26 5.05
C GLN A 393 12.89 12.44 6.01
N SER A 394 11.95 13.32 5.67
CA SER A 394 11.56 14.42 6.56
C SER A 394 10.05 14.64 6.54
N PHE A 395 9.55 15.25 7.62
CA PHE A 395 8.15 15.65 7.77
C PHE A 395 8.13 17.11 8.22
N ILE A 396 7.31 17.91 7.55
CA ILE A 396 7.00 19.28 7.97
C ILE A 396 5.62 19.28 8.60
N ILE A 397 5.59 19.67 9.85
CA ILE A 397 4.38 19.72 10.68
C ILE A 397 4.07 21.18 11.00
N PRO A 398 2.87 21.70 10.67
CA PRO A 398 2.45 23.02 11.12
C PRO A 398 2.13 22.99 12.61
N ILE A 399 2.64 23.98 13.34
CA ILE A 399 2.29 24.26 14.72
C ILE A 399 1.69 25.67 14.82
N ASP A 400 0.78 25.88 15.75
CA ASP A 400 0.18 27.19 15.98
C ASP A 400 1.24 28.20 16.51
N ASP A 401 1.21 29.40 15.97
CA ASP A 401 2.11 30.50 16.29
C ASP A 401 1.32 31.80 16.38
N VAL A 402 1.59 32.59 17.43
CA VAL A 402 0.81 33.82 17.73
C VAL A 402 0.99 34.90 16.66
N GLU A 403 2.17 35.02 16.10
CA GLU A 403 2.52 36.05 15.11
C GLU A 403 2.22 35.62 13.69
N PHE A 404 2.51 34.34 13.36
CA PHE A 404 2.43 33.83 12.00
C PHE A 404 1.15 32.99 11.71
N GLY A 405 0.29 32.80 12.73
CA GLY A 405 -0.83 31.89 12.64
C GLY A 405 -0.38 30.43 12.77
N GLN A 406 0.44 29.95 11.82
CA GLN A 406 1.12 28.67 11.92
C GLN A 406 2.56 28.76 11.42
N ARG A 407 3.46 27.95 11.98
CA ARG A 407 4.84 27.86 11.53
C ARG A 407 5.25 26.39 11.26
N PRO A 408 6.10 26.14 10.26
CA PRO A 408 6.62 24.81 9.99
C PRO A 408 7.59 24.34 11.08
N VAL A 409 7.49 23.06 11.43
CA VAL A 409 8.46 22.31 12.26
C VAL A 409 8.97 21.14 11.45
N ALA A 410 10.29 20.95 11.39
CA ALA A 410 10.92 19.85 10.68
C ALA A 410 11.20 18.68 11.62
N VAL A 411 10.78 17.46 11.22
CA VAL A 411 11.15 16.19 11.86
C VAL A 411 11.93 15.38 10.84
N ILE A 412 13.17 15.00 11.13
CA ILE A 412 14.13 14.50 10.15
C ILE A 412 14.66 13.13 10.58
N GLU A 413 14.71 12.20 9.64
CA GLU A 413 15.46 10.95 9.77
C GLU A 413 16.73 11.02 8.93
N PHE A 414 17.86 10.73 9.55
CA PHE A 414 19.13 10.62 8.85
C PHE A 414 19.40 9.17 8.40
N SER A 415 19.99 9.04 7.23
CA SER A 415 20.54 7.79 6.72
C SER A 415 21.92 7.48 7.26
N ASP A 416 22.70 8.55 7.55
CA ASP A 416 24.06 8.51 8.07
C ASP A 416 24.20 9.44 9.29
N LYS A 417 25.34 9.38 9.96
CA LYS A 417 25.65 10.32 11.06
C LYS A 417 25.67 11.74 10.53
N CYS A 418 24.66 12.51 10.88
CA CYS A 418 24.52 13.92 10.54
C CYS A 418 23.86 14.67 11.70
N GLU A 419 24.15 15.95 11.83
CA GLU A 419 23.60 16.80 12.87
C GLU A 419 22.51 17.74 12.29
N LEU A 420 21.52 18.09 13.10
CA LEU A 420 20.43 19.00 12.69
C LEU A 420 20.97 20.36 12.25
N ASP A 421 22.06 20.84 12.83
CA ASP A 421 22.66 22.13 12.46
C ASP A 421 23.24 22.12 11.03
N THR A 422 23.68 20.98 10.54
CA THR A 422 24.07 20.80 9.13
C THR A 422 22.87 21.07 8.21
N ILE A 423 21.68 20.57 8.56
CA ILE A 423 20.47 20.81 7.78
C ILE A 423 20.02 22.25 7.86
N LYS A 424 20.09 22.89 9.05
CA LYS A 424 19.81 24.33 9.19
C LYS A 424 20.71 25.16 8.26
N GLY A 425 21.99 24.80 8.18
CA GLY A 425 22.95 25.40 7.24
C GLY A 425 22.60 25.16 5.77
N TRP A 426 22.20 23.93 5.44
CA TRP A 426 21.80 23.52 4.09
C TRP A 426 20.60 24.30 3.57
N LEU A 427 19.63 24.62 4.45
CA LEU A 427 18.39 25.31 4.09
C LEU A 427 18.54 26.81 3.90
N LYS A 428 19.65 27.41 4.36
CA LYS A 428 19.89 28.86 4.20
C LYS A 428 19.89 29.25 2.73
N GLY A 429 19.05 30.24 2.38
CA GLY A 429 18.89 30.72 1.01
C GLY A 429 18.16 29.79 0.03
N LYS A 430 17.66 28.63 0.50
CA LYS A 430 16.87 27.69 -0.33
C LYS A 430 15.37 27.72 -0.04
N LEU A 431 14.97 28.31 1.07
CA LEU A 431 13.58 28.48 1.50
C LEU A 431 13.26 29.95 1.72
N ALA A 432 12.02 30.34 1.47
CA ALA A 432 11.51 31.64 1.87
C ALA A 432 11.42 31.73 3.42
N PRO A 433 11.48 32.93 4.02
CA PRO A 433 11.45 33.09 5.47
C PRO A 433 10.26 32.43 6.17
N PHE A 434 9.06 32.47 5.56
CA PHE A 434 7.85 31.87 6.08
C PHE A 434 7.82 30.32 5.93
N GLN A 435 8.68 29.76 5.06
CA GLN A 435 8.85 28.31 4.88
C GLN A 435 9.93 27.73 5.80
N TYR A 436 10.78 28.59 6.40
CA TYR A 436 11.89 28.12 7.20
C TYR A 436 11.39 27.52 8.53
N PRO A 437 11.74 26.25 8.85
CA PRO A 437 11.24 25.61 10.06
C PRO A 437 11.67 26.35 11.33
N ALA A 438 10.70 26.58 12.21
CA ALA A 438 10.93 27.20 13.52
C ALA A 438 11.71 26.27 14.47
N HIS A 439 11.42 24.97 14.38
CA HIS A 439 12.06 23.94 15.20
C HIS A 439 12.48 22.75 14.33
N PHE A 440 13.50 22.02 14.81
CA PHE A 440 14.05 20.85 14.15
C PHE A 440 14.17 19.72 15.16
N PHE A 441 13.60 18.54 14.85
CA PHE A 441 13.65 17.35 15.68
C PHE A 441 14.17 16.16 14.89
N LEU A 442 14.77 15.19 15.59
CA LEU A 442 15.06 13.88 15.04
C LEU A 442 13.82 12.99 15.09
N LEU A 443 13.59 12.21 14.05
CA LEU A 443 12.50 11.25 14.02
C LEU A 443 12.80 10.10 15.01
N GLU A 444 11.97 9.97 16.04
CA GLU A 444 12.11 8.89 17.01
C GLU A 444 11.82 7.50 16.41
N ASN A 445 12.54 6.49 16.92
CA ASN A 445 12.32 5.11 16.52
C ASN A 445 10.91 4.58 16.84
N SER A 446 10.28 5.10 17.89
CA SER A 446 8.90 4.81 18.26
C SER A 446 7.89 5.17 17.17
N LEU A 447 8.16 6.23 16.40
CA LEU A 447 7.33 6.69 15.28
C LEU A 447 7.58 5.90 14.00
N LYS A 448 8.71 5.22 13.91
CA LYS A 448 9.05 4.38 12.75
C LYS A 448 8.20 3.10 12.68
N GLY A 449 7.19 2.98 13.53
CA GLY A 449 6.17 1.93 13.56
C GLY A 449 6.38 0.73 12.64
N SER A 450 5.50 -0.16 12.70
CA SER A 450 5.50 -1.40 11.93
C SER A 450 4.97 -1.26 10.50
N GLY A 451 4.57 -0.06 10.11
CA GLY A 451 4.05 0.24 8.78
C GLY A 451 5.16 0.41 7.75
N ILE A 452 4.81 0.31 6.46
CA ILE A 452 5.69 0.61 5.33
C ILE A 452 6.05 2.09 5.33
N LYS A 453 5.20 2.93 5.93
CA LYS A 453 5.34 4.39 5.98
C LYS A 453 5.18 4.90 7.40
N VAL A 454 5.94 5.93 7.74
CA VAL A 454 5.70 6.72 8.94
C VAL A 454 4.42 7.54 8.75
N SER A 455 3.53 7.52 9.73
CA SER A 455 2.29 8.28 9.69
C SER A 455 2.54 9.74 10.03
N ARG A 456 2.21 10.66 9.10
CA ARG A 456 2.28 12.12 9.36
C ARG A 456 1.45 12.52 10.57
N GLN A 457 0.29 11.89 10.79
CA GLN A 457 -0.55 12.18 11.95
C GLN A 457 0.10 11.76 13.27
N GLN A 458 0.81 10.62 13.30
CA GLN A 458 1.57 10.21 14.50
C GLN A 458 2.75 11.16 14.77
N VAL A 459 3.45 11.59 13.71
CA VAL A 459 4.51 12.60 13.82
C VAL A 459 3.94 13.92 14.36
N LYS A 460 2.79 14.35 13.85
CA LYS A 460 2.09 15.56 14.35
C LYS A 460 1.75 15.45 15.83
N ASN A 461 1.14 14.35 16.25
CA ASN A 461 0.78 14.13 17.65
C ASN A 461 2.02 14.12 18.55
N TRP A 462 3.11 13.52 18.09
CA TRP A 462 4.38 13.50 18.80
C TRP A 462 5.02 14.90 18.91
N VAL A 463 5.04 15.67 17.81
CA VAL A 463 5.56 17.06 17.80
C VAL A 463 4.83 17.92 18.83
N LEU A 464 3.49 17.83 18.90
CA LEU A 464 2.69 18.61 19.84
C LEU A 464 2.95 18.29 21.32
N GLN A 465 3.62 17.17 21.62
CA GLN A 465 4.00 16.77 22.97
C GLN A 465 5.44 17.16 23.35
N GLN A 466 6.19 17.81 22.43
CA GLN A 466 7.57 18.16 22.70
C GLN A 466 7.68 19.32 23.72
N PRO A 467 8.52 19.17 24.77
CA PRO A 467 8.66 20.17 25.83
C PRO A 467 9.03 21.56 25.30
N ASP A 468 9.90 21.64 24.29
CA ASP A 468 10.36 22.90 23.70
C ASP A 468 9.20 23.70 23.07
N LEU A 469 8.14 23.04 22.63
CA LEU A 469 6.94 23.67 22.08
C LEU A 469 5.92 24.03 23.17
N ILE A 470 5.88 23.26 24.27
CA ILE A 470 4.99 23.51 25.41
C ILE A 470 5.45 24.78 26.17
N GLN A 471 6.76 24.90 26.43
CA GLN A 471 7.34 26.06 27.09
C GLN A 471 7.17 27.37 26.29
N SER A 472 7.17 27.29 24.96
CA SER A 472 6.93 28.47 24.11
C SER A 472 5.47 28.95 24.21
N LYS A 473 4.51 28.06 24.43
CA LYS A 473 3.09 28.39 24.64
C LYS A 473 2.84 29.03 26.01
N GLU A 474 3.45 28.53 27.07
CA GLU A 474 3.34 29.09 28.42
C GLU A 474 3.94 30.49 28.51
N ASN A 475 5.03 30.77 27.78
CA ASN A 475 5.66 32.11 27.71
C ASN A 475 4.91 33.07 26.80
N SER A 476 4.03 32.63 25.94
CA SER A 476 3.20 33.43 25.02
C SER A 476 1.77 33.70 25.53
N GLY A 477 1.39 33.17 26.68
CA GLY A 477 0.10 33.46 27.33
C GLY A 477 -1.12 32.86 26.65
N LEU A 478 -0.95 31.72 25.93
CA LEU A 478 -2.03 30.92 25.35
C LEU A 478 -2.30 29.64 26.15
#